data_2f129933cea2be10c7faee4b83d34174
#
_entry.id   2f129933cea2be10c7faee4b83d34174
#
_cell.length_a   1.000
_cell.length_b   1.000
_cell.length_c   1.000
_cell.angle_alpha   90.00
_cell.angle_beta   90.00
_cell.angle_gamma   90.00
#
_symmetry.space_group_name_H-M   'P 1'
#
loop_
_entity.id
_entity.type
_entity.pdbx_description
1 polymer ?
#
loop_
_entity_poly.entity_id
_entity_poly.type
_entity_poly.pdbx_seq_one_letter_code
_entity_poly.pdbx_strand_id
1 'polypeptide(L)'
;MGMAFTDVLITETDATVTIVDKHFAPGGHWNDAYPFVRLHQPSSFYGVNSRALGKNTKDTTGPNAGLYELASKTELVTYFNRVMNEQFLPSGRVCYLPNSEYIADGLIRDITSGVKTRVENQKTVDATYMNVTVPAVTAPSYEIEQGVQCIPPNELPNLTNAPDGYVVIGGGKTAIDACLWLLNNNVNQEKILWIRPRDQWILDRAYIQPGPEFADRILLRQVETFEIAAASTSLNQMFNQLVTQGILLQLDAAIQPTMFRCCTVTAQELDQLRQIRNVIHGHRVERIELDNLILNNSIQSTSPGTIYIDCTSNGLARRPVRPIFEGNHLTLQTVRTCQQVFSAAFIAHVDAAYENEDTKNELCTWHSYMEGQYYRMR
;
A
#
# COMPACT_ATOMS: atom_id res chain seq x y z
N MET A 1 -3.36 -9.55 4.86
CA MET A 1 -4.22 -9.61 6.06
C MET A 1 -4.62 -11.04 6.37
N GLY A 2 -5.28 -11.80 5.48
CA GLY A 2 -5.75 -13.15 5.77
C GLY A 2 -4.71 -14.10 6.35
N MET A 3 -3.50 -14.16 5.80
CA MET A 3 -2.43 -15.00 6.34
C MET A 3 -1.97 -14.58 7.73
N ALA A 4 -1.92 -13.28 8.03
CA ALA A 4 -1.54 -12.81 9.37
C ALA A 4 -2.63 -13.11 10.41
N PHE A 5 -3.89 -13.04 10.02
CA PHE A 5 -5.01 -13.51 10.84
C PHE A 5 -4.93 -15.03 11.09
N THR A 6 -4.74 -15.81 10.02
CA THR A 6 -4.62 -17.26 10.09
C THR A 6 -3.49 -17.72 11.02
N ASP A 7 -2.32 -17.07 10.92
CA ASP A 7 -1.13 -17.39 11.71
C ASP A 7 -1.40 -17.29 13.22
N VAL A 8 -2.01 -16.20 13.66
CA VAL A 8 -2.36 -16.01 15.07
C VAL A 8 -3.45 -16.97 15.49
N LEU A 9 -4.50 -17.12 14.67
CA LEU A 9 -5.63 -18.01 15.00
C LEU A 9 -5.17 -19.45 15.21
N ILE A 10 -4.35 -20.00 14.31
CA ILE A 10 -3.86 -21.39 14.47
C ILE A 10 -2.77 -21.53 15.57
N THR A 11 -2.15 -20.44 15.97
CA THR A 11 -1.17 -20.45 17.06
C THR A 11 -1.85 -20.42 18.43
N GLU A 12 -2.93 -19.67 18.54
CA GLU A 12 -3.60 -19.41 19.83
C GLU A 12 -4.85 -20.29 20.05
N THR A 13 -5.31 -21.01 19.02
CA THR A 13 -6.50 -21.88 19.09
C THR A 13 -6.29 -23.21 18.37
N ASP A 14 -7.25 -24.13 18.50
CA ASP A 14 -7.29 -25.39 17.75
C ASP A 14 -8.08 -25.29 16.44
N ALA A 15 -8.40 -24.09 15.98
CA ALA A 15 -9.21 -23.87 14.79
C ALA A 15 -8.54 -24.42 13.52
N THR A 16 -9.37 -24.88 12.59
CA THR A 16 -8.99 -25.19 11.22
C THR A 16 -9.42 -24.06 10.29
N VAL A 17 -8.65 -23.77 9.26
CA VAL A 17 -8.85 -22.62 8.37
C VAL A 17 -8.83 -23.06 6.91
N THR A 18 -9.81 -22.64 6.12
CA THR A 18 -9.75 -22.71 4.66
C THR A 18 -9.49 -21.32 4.11
N ILE A 19 -8.33 -21.13 3.48
CA ILE A 19 -7.94 -19.88 2.80
C ILE A 19 -8.35 -19.98 1.35
N VAL A 20 -9.17 -19.03 0.88
CA VAL A 20 -9.61 -18.91 -0.52
C VAL A 20 -8.94 -17.68 -1.11
N ASP A 21 -8.22 -17.82 -2.22
CA ASP A 21 -7.52 -16.72 -2.89
C ASP A 21 -7.77 -16.80 -4.41
N LYS A 22 -8.08 -15.66 -5.00
CA LYS A 22 -8.25 -15.55 -6.46
C LYS A 22 -6.93 -15.70 -7.23
N HIS A 23 -5.80 -15.50 -6.59
CA HIS A 23 -4.48 -15.67 -7.20
C HIS A 23 -4.05 -17.14 -7.18
N PHE A 24 -3.13 -17.49 -8.07
CA PHE A 24 -2.52 -18.84 -8.12
C PHE A 24 -1.51 -19.08 -6.99
N ALA A 25 -1.04 -18.02 -6.35
CA ALA A 25 -0.06 -18.08 -5.28
C ALA A 25 -0.46 -17.17 -4.12
N PRO A 26 -0.08 -17.49 -2.87
CA PRO A 26 -0.33 -16.64 -1.73
C PRO A 26 0.43 -15.33 -1.85
N GLY A 27 -0.11 -14.26 -1.23
CA GLY A 27 0.49 -12.93 -1.27
C GLY A 27 -0.49 -11.84 -1.73
N GLY A 28 -1.69 -12.22 -2.22
CA GLY A 28 -2.71 -11.27 -2.64
C GLY A 28 -2.18 -10.29 -3.70
N HIS A 29 -2.42 -8.99 -3.53
CA HIS A 29 -2.03 -7.94 -4.48
C HIS A 29 -0.51 -7.84 -4.75
N TRP A 30 0.35 -8.45 -3.93
CA TRP A 30 1.79 -8.51 -4.22
C TRP A 30 2.10 -9.33 -5.47
N ASN A 31 1.23 -10.26 -5.85
CA ASN A 31 1.36 -11.00 -7.12
C ASN A 31 1.23 -10.05 -8.33
N ASP A 32 0.39 -9.03 -8.22
CA ASP A 32 0.09 -8.06 -9.28
C ASP A 32 1.00 -6.82 -9.23
N ALA A 33 1.78 -6.63 -8.17
CA ALA A 33 2.65 -5.46 -7.99
C ALA A 33 3.75 -5.39 -9.07
N TYR A 34 4.26 -4.20 -9.35
CA TYR A 34 5.35 -3.99 -10.31
C TYR A 34 6.67 -4.62 -9.84
N PRO A 35 7.56 -5.05 -10.77
CA PRO A 35 8.75 -5.83 -10.42
C PRO A 35 9.74 -5.14 -9.49
N PHE A 36 9.86 -3.81 -9.59
CA PHE A 36 10.81 -3.01 -8.83
C PHE A 36 10.23 -2.44 -7.52
N VAL A 37 9.00 -2.84 -7.14
CA VAL A 37 8.43 -2.39 -5.87
C VAL A 37 9.25 -2.91 -4.68
N ARG A 38 9.46 -2.02 -3.72
CA ARG A 38 9.93 -2.37 -2.37
C ARG A 38 8.93 -1.89 -1.35
N LEU A 39 8.88 -2.57 -0.22
CA LEU A 39 8.18 -2.04 0.95
C LEU A 39 8.68 -0.61 1.22
N HIS A 40 7.82 0.26 1.67
CA HIS A 40 8.22 1.63 2.00
C HIS A 40 8.49 1.81 3.51
N GLN A 41 8.20 0.79 4.29
CA GLN A 41 8.56 0.67 5.71
C GLN A 41 9.36 -0.63 5.90
N PRO A 42 10.12 -0.78 7.01
CA PRO A 42 10.95 -1.96 7.26
C PRO A 42 10.20 -3.29 7.11
N SER A 43 10.90 -4.27 6.57
CA SER A 43 10.34 -5.60 6.31
C SER A 43 9.71 -6.25 7.55
N SER A 44 10.28 -6.03 8.72
CA SER A 44 9.80 -6.59 10.00
C SER A 44 8.40 -6.11 10.41
N PHE A 45 7.88 -5.03 9.82
CA PHE A 45 6.49 -4.58 10.04
C PHE A 45 5.46 -5.32 9.20
N TYR A 46 5.93 -6.22 8.34
CA TYR A 46 5.10 -7.03 7.46
C TYR A 46 5.35 -8.51 7.74
N GLY A 47 4.52 -9.36 7.17
CA GLY A 47 4.64 -10.79 7.37
C GLY A 47 3.69 -11.32 8.45
N VAL A 48 3.88 -12.56 8.89
CA VAL A 48 3.11 -13.20 9.94
C VAL A 48 3.89 -13.21 11.26
N ASN A 49 3.21 -13.33 12.40
CA ASN A 49 3.87 -13.23 13.71
C ASN A 49 4.88 -14.34 13.98
N SER A 50 4.57 -15.56 13.55
CA SER A 50 5.40 -16.74 13.81
C SER A 50 6.67 -16.82 12.94
N ARG A 51 6.77 -16.01 11.89
CA ARG A 51 7.90 -16.01 10.97
C ARG A 51 8.23 -14.60 10.48
N ALA A 52 9.41 -14.12 10.80
CA ALA A 52 9.86 -12.80 10.35
C ALA A 52 10.00 -12.73 8.82
N LEU A 53 9.62 -11.59 8.23
CA LEU A 53 9.98 -11.23 6.86
C LEU A 53 11.34 -10.53 6.86
N GLY A 54 12.25 -10.99 6.01
CA GLY A 54 13.59 -10.44 5.89
C GLY A 54 14.57 -11.02 6.93
N LYS A 55 15.71 -10.39 7.03
CA LYS A 55 16.82 -10.79 7.90
C LYS A 55 17.00 -9.88 9.11
N ASN A 56 16.19 -8.82 9.17
CA ASN A 56 16.29 -7.76 10.18
C ASN A 56 17.69 -7.10 10.18
N THR A 57 18.23 -6.85 9.00
CA THR A 57 19.53 -6.21 8.78
C THR A 57 19.34 -4.78 8.27
N LYS A 58 20.37 -3.94 8.45
CA LYS A 58 20.36 -2.58 7.90
C LYS A 58 21.02 -2.55 6.52
N ASP A 59 20.44 -1.78 5.62
CA ASP A 59 21.06 -1.50 4.34
C ASP A 59 22.36 -0.70 4.54
N THR A 60 23.40 -1.06 3.83
CA THR A 60 24.72 -0.42 3.96
C THR A 60 24.99 0.64 2.87
N THR A 61 24.18 0.64 1.81
CA THR A 61 24.35 1.52 0.66
C THR A 61 23.00 2.05 0.15
N GLY A 62 23.05 3.07 -0.69
CA GLY A 62 21.89 3.68 -1.33
C GLY A 62 21.04 4.54 -0.38
N PRO A 63 19.85 4.99 -0.84
CA PRO A 63 19.02 5.93 -0.10
C PRO A 63 18.49 5.40 1.25
N ASN A 64 18.52 4.08 1.46
CA ASN A 64 18.07 3.45 2.70
C ASN A 64 19.24 3.08 3.65
N ALA A 65 20.48 3.50 3.35
CA ALA A 65 21.65 3.17 4.16
C ALA A 65 21.49 3.56 5.63
N GLY A 66 21.83 2.62 6.54
CA GLY A 66 21.68 2.80 7.99
C GLY A 66 20.29 2.51 8.54
N LEU A 67 19.30 2.29 7.68
CA LEU A 67 17.93 1.92 8.03
C LEU A 67 17.68 0.44 7.75
N TYR A 68 16.71 -0.15 8.42
CA TYR A 68 16.35 -1.55 8.20
C TYR A 68 15.82 -1.81 6.79
N GLU A 69 16.14 -2.99 6.29
CA GLU A 69 15.87 -3.47 4.94
C GLU A 69 14.40 -3.40 4.53
N LEU A 70 14.20 -3.20 3.24
CA LEU A 70 12.89 -3.13 2.59
C LEU A 70 12.76 -4.31 1.62
N ALA A 71 11.88 -5.25 1.91
CA ALA A 71 11.65 -6.40 1.05
C ALA A 71 11.12 -5.98 -0.32
N SER A 72 11.69 -6.59 -1.35
CA SER A 72 11.23 -6.50 -2.74
C SER A 72 9.99 -7.38 -2.97
N LYS A 73 9.32 -7.18 -4.11
CA LYS A 73 8.21 -8.06 -4.55
C LYS A 73 8.58 -9.53 -4.50
N THR A 74 9.75 -9.89 -5.04
CA THR A 74 10.20 -11.29 -5.11
C THR A 74 10.38 -11.88 -3.71
N GLU A 75 10.98 -11.13 -2.78
CA GLU A 75 11.15 -11.55 -1.39
C GLU A 75 9.79 -11.73 -0.70
N LEU A 76 8.85 -10.81 -0.91
CA LEU A 76 7.48 -10.89 -0.37
C LEU A 76 6.73 -12.12 -0.87
N VAL A 77 6.66 -12.34 -2.17
CA VAL A 77 5.95 -13.48 -2.75
C VAL A 77 6.61 -14.79 -2.33
N THR A 78 7.95 -14.86 -2.33
CA THR A 78 8.70 -16.03 -1.85
C THR A 78 8.40 -16.31 -0.38
N TYR A 79 8.37 -15.26 0.44
CA TYR A 79 8.07 -15.38 1.87
C TYR A 79 6.65 -15.94 2.11
N PHE A 80 5.62 -15.41 1.45
CA PHE A 80 4.26 -15.92 1.62
C PHE A 80 4.11 -17.36 1.13
N ASN A 81 4.79 -17.73 0.04
CA ASN A 81 4.84 -19.12 -0.40
C ASN A 81 5.51 -20.04 0.65
N ARG A 82 6.59 -19.58 1.29
CA ARG A 82 7.24 -20.35 2.36
C ARG A 82 6.35 -20.49 3.58
N VAL A 83 5.68 -19.43 4.02
CA VAL A 83 4.75 -19.51 5.15
C VAL A 83 3.64 -20.53 4.84
N MET A 84 3.06 -20.47 3.64
CA MET A 84 2.02 -21.41 3.24
C MET A 84 2.53 -22.86 3.23
N ASN A 85 3.64 -23.13 2.53
CA ASN A 85 4.09 -24.50 2.27
C ASN A 85 4.91 -25.12 3.39
N GLU A 86 5.61 -24.32 4.20
CA GLU A 86 6.49 -24.79 5.27
C GLU A 86 5.85 -24.74 6.66
N GLN A 87 4.75 -23.95 6.83
CA GLN A 87 4.08 -23.78 8.13
C GLN A 87 2.59 -24.15 8.07
N PHE A 88 1.83 -23.48 7.19
CA PHE A 88 0.37 -23.60 7.22
C PHE A 88 -0.10 -24.97 6.76
N LEU A 89 0.27 -25.41 5.58
CA LEU A 89 -0.13 -26.72 5.07
C LEU A 89 0.40 -27.87 5.92
N PRO A 90 1.69 -27.89 6.37
CA PRO A 90 2.18 -28.96 7.23
C PRO A 90 1.54 -29.03 8.61
N SER A 91 0.89 -27.96 9.08
CA SER A 91 0.15 -27.98 10.35
C SER A 91 -1.04 -28.97 10.33
N GLY A 92 -1.49 -29.36 9.14
CA GLY A 92 -2.72 -30.16 8.97
C GLY A 92 -4.01 -29.41 9.29
N ARG A 93 -3.92 -28.14 9.69
CA ARG A 93 -5.07 -27.29 10.08
C ARG A 93 -5.43 -26.21 9.07
N VAL A 94 -4.62 -26.04 8.03
CA VAL A 94 -4.91 -25.07 6.97
C VAL A 94 -5.09 -25.77 5.64
N CYS A 95 -6.23 -25.50 4.98
CA CYS A 95 -6.49 -25.82 3.59
C CYS A 95 -6.32 -24.55 2.75
N TYR A 96 -5.62 -24.61 1.63
CA TYR A 96 -5.44 -23.49 0.71
C TYR A 96 -6.06 -23.79 -0.65
N LEU A 97 -6.98 -22.93 -1.06
CA LEU A 97 -7.67 -22.99 -2.35
C LEU A 97 -7.26 -21.78 -3.20
N PRO A 98 -6.14 -21.89 -3.95
CA PRO A 98 -5.75 -20.85 -4.91
C PRO A 98 -6.72 -20.84 -6.10
N ASN A 99 -6.63 -19.76 -6.92
CA ASN A 99 -7.44 -19.58 -8.12
C ASN A 99 -8.94 -19.79 -7.88
N SER A 100 -9.40 -19.37 -6.72
CA SER A 100 -10.75 -19.62 -6.25
C SER A 100 -11.38 -18.35 -5.66
N GLU A 101 -12.69 -18.22 -5.80
CA GLU A 101 -13.44 -17.12 -5.18
C GLU A 101 -14.52 -17.65 -4.25
N TYR A 102 -14.68 -17.00 -3.12
CA TYR A 102 -15.79 -17.20 -2.22
C TYR A 102 -17.02 -16.46 -2.74
N ILE A 103 -18.14 -17.16 -2.89
CA ILE A 103 -19.39 -16.59 -3.40
C ILE A 103 -20.29 -16.16 -2.24
N ALA A 104 -20.76 -17.11 -1.47
CA ALA A 104 -21.61 -16.92 -0.27
C ALA A 104 -21.78 -18.26 0.46
N ASP A 105 -22.11 -18.22 1.74
CA ASP A 105 -22.55 -19.36 2.54
C ASP A 105 -21.68 -20.62 2.40
N GLY A 106 -20.37 -20.45 2.42
CA GLY A 106 -19.40 -21.54 2.24
C GLY A 106 -19.26 -22.02 0.80
N LEU A 107 -19.94 -21.43 -0.18
CA LEU A 107 -19.83 -21.80 -1.58
C LEU A 107 -18.60 -21.13 -2.20
N ILE A 108 -17.69 -21.93 -2.73
CA ILE A 108 -16.43 -21.52 -3.36
C ILE A 108 -16.49 -21.97 -4.81
N ARG A 109 -16.02 -21.11 -5.73
CA ARG A 109 -15.89 -21.40 -7.15
C ARG A 109 -14.42 -21.39 -7.55
N ASP A 110 -13.94 -22.45 -8.18
CA ASP A 110 -12.69 -22.44 -8.91
C ASP A 110 -12.84 -21.54 -10.16
N ILE A 111 -11.95 -20.57 -10.33
CA ILE A 111 -12.09 -19.55 -11.39
C ILE A 111 -11.83 -20.13 -12.78
N THR A 112 -10.92 -21.11 -12.90
CA THR A 112 -10.56 -21.72 -14.19
C THR A 112 -11.60 -22.72 -14.66
N SER A 113 -12.00 -23.66 -13.81
CA SER A 113 -12.91 -24.73 -14.17
C SER A 113 -14.39 -24.38 -14.00
N GLY A 114 -14.70 -23.34 -13.21
CA GLY A 114 -16.06 -23.00 -12.84
C GLY A 114 -16.71 -23.95 -11.83
N VAL A 115 -16.01 -25.00 -11.39
CA VAL A 115 -16.49 -25.98 -10.43
C VAL A 115 -16.79 -25.30 -9.09
N LYS A 116 -17.96 -25.62 -8.53
CA LYS A 116 -18.38 -25.10 -7.24
C LYS A 116 -18.27 -26.18 -6.16
N THR A 117 -17.65 -25.82 -5.05
CA THR A 117 -17.48 -26.67 -3.87
C THR A 117 -18.06 -25.94 -2.66
N ARG A 118 -18.74 -26.64 -1.77
CA ARG A 118 -19.23 -26.08 -0.51
C ARG A 118 -18.31 -26.53 0.63
N VAL A 119 -17.88 -25.58 1.43
CA VAL A 119 -17.12 -25.80 2.66
C VAL A 119 -18.01 -25.41 3.83
N GLU A 120 -18.18 -26.33 4.78
CA GLU A 120 -18.84 -26.02 6.05
C GLU A 120 -17.89 -25.20 6.92
N ASN A 121 -18.40 -24.11 7.46
CA ASN A 121 -17.61 -23.22 8.30
C ASN A 121 -18.48 -22.64 9.43
N GLN A 122 -17.86 -22.44 10.58
CA GLN A 122 -18.50 -21.78 11.73
C GLN A 122 -18.41 -20.26 11.60
N LYS A 123 -17.30 -19.76 11.05
CA LYS A 123 -17.05 -18.32 10.84
C LYS A 123 -16.54 -18.07 9.44
N THR A 124 -16.89 -16.93 8.88
CA THR A 124 -16.36 -16.40 7.62
C THR A 124 -15.55 -15.15 7.90
N VAL A 125 -14.31 -15.09 7.41
CA VAL A 125 -13.41 -13.95 7.59
C VAL A 125 -13.18 -13.27 6.24
N ASP A 126 -13.75 -12.08 6.04
CA ASP A 126 -13.49 -11.26 4.86
C ASP A 126 -12.15 -10.51 5.01
N ALA A 127 -11.10 -11.09 4.43
CA ALA A 127 -9.78 -10.47 4.34
C ALA A 127 -9.63 -9.59 3.09
N THR A 128 -10.69 -9.42 2.29
CA THR A 128 -10.69 -8.66 1.03
C THR A 128 -11.32 -7.27 1.17
N TYR A 129 -11.92 -6.97 2.31
CA TYR A 129 -12.68 -5.74 2.51
C TYR A 129 -11.90 -4.47 2.19
N MET A 130 -10.61 -4.42 2.51
CA MET A 130 -9.74 -3.27 2.20
C MET A 130 -9.45 -3.14 0.70
N ASN A 131 -9.66 -4.19 -0.09
CA ASN A 131 -9.65 -4.24 -1.55
C ASN A 131 -8.55 -3.38 -2.18
N VAL A 132 -7.29 -3.75 -1.91
CA VAL A 132 -6.14 -3.05 -2.50
C VAL A 132 -6.12 -3.28 -4.01
N THR A 133 -6.14 -2.19 -4.78
CA THR A 133 -6.03 -2.23 -6.24
C THR A 133 -4.70 -1.64 -6.69
N VAL A 134 -4.14 -2.21 -7.76
CA VAL A 134 -2.89 -1.77 -8.38
C VAL A 134 -3.09 -1.45 -9.86
N PRO A 135 -2.28 -0.57 -10.47
CA PRO A 135 -2.47 -0.16 -11.87
C PRO A 135 -2.47 -1.31 -12.89
N ALA A 136 -1.72 -2.38 -12.61
CA ALA A 136 -1.64 -3.54 -13.50
C ALA A 136 -2.98 -4.27 -13.73
N VAL A 137 -3.92 -4.15 -12.79
CA VAL A 137 -5.24 -4.84 -12.84
C VAL A 137 -6.41 -3.87 -12.84
N THR A 138 -6.16 -2.58 -13.04
CA THR A 138 -7.18 -1.53 -13.05
C THR A 138 -7.00 -0.66 -14.28
N ALA A 139 -8.01 -0.55 -15.12
CA ALA A 139 -7.96 0.35 -16.26
C ALA A 139 -7.87 1.81 -15.80
N PRO A 140 -7.13 2.67 -16.51
CA PRO A 140 -7.12 4.10 -16.29
C PRO A 140 -8.53 4.69 -16.33
N SER A 141 -8.76 5.75 -15.56
CA SER A 141 -10.07 6.44 -15.51
C SER A 141 -10.22 7.53 -16.58
N TYR A 142 -9.25 7.68 -17.47
CA TYR A 142 -9.21 8.65 -18.56
C TYR A 142 -9.15 7.95 -19.92
N GLU A 143 -9.51 8.67 -20.96
CA GLU A 143 -9.50 8.16 -22.33
C GLU A 143 -8.07 8.10 -22.89
N ILE A 144 -7.81 7.10 -23.72
CA ILE A 144 -6.52 6.92 -24.39
C ILE A 144 -6.81 6.75 -25.90
N GLU A 145 -6.21 7.64 -26.71
CA GLU A 145 -6.33 7.58 -28.15
C GLU A 145 -5.59 6.35 -28.70
N GLN A 146 -6.11 5.79 -29.79
CA GLN A 146 -5.49 4.64 -30.46
C GLN A 146 -4.08 5.00 -30.95
N GLY A 147 -3.10 4.16 -30.63
CA GLY A 147 -1.69 4.36 -30.98
C GLY A 147 -0.86 5.02 -29.87
N VAL A 148 -1.48 5.57 -28.83
CA VAL A 148 -0.79 6.09 -27.64
C VAL A 148 -0.27 4.92 -26.79
N GLN A 149 0.98 5.01 -26.35
CA GLN A 149 1.57 4.02 -25.47
C GLN A 149 1.39 4.44 -23.99
N CYS A 150 0.35 3.91 -23.35
CA CYS A 150 0.10 4.07 -21.92
C CYS A 150 0.22 2.72 -21.21
N ILE A 151 1.12 2.63 -20.24
CA ILE A 151 1.49 1.39 -19.57
C ILE A 151 1.38 1.50 -18.05
N PRO A 152 1.10 0.40 -17.32
CA PRO A 152 1.30 0.36 -15.89
C PRO A 152 2.82 0.32 -15.57
N PRO A 153 3.24 0.65 -14.32
CA PRO A 153 4.65 0.54 -13.91
C PRO A 153 5.25 -0.86 -14.11
N ASN A 154 4.43 -1.89 -14.17
CA ASN A 154 4.84 -3.28 -14.41
C ASN A 154 5.61 -3.45 -15.72
N GLU A 155 5.30 -2.64 -16.73
CA GLU A 155 5.88 -2.73 -18.07
C GLU A 155 7.14 -1.87 -18.23
N LEU A 156 7.44 -0.97 -17.28
CA LEU A 156 8.64 -0.11 -17.38
C LEU A 156 9.94 -0.89 -17.62
N PRO A 157 10.24 -1.99 -16.90
CA PRO A 157 11.46 -2.75 -17.12
C PRO A 157 11.52 -3.48 -18.45
N ASN A 158 10.39 -3.61 -19.14
CA ASN A 158 10.27 -4.33 -20.43
C ASN A 158 10.48 -3.41 -21.65
N LEU A 159 10.64 -2.11 -21.43
CA LEU A 159 10.88 -1.17 -22.52
C LEU A 159 12.23 -1.45 -23.18
N THR A 160 12.21 -1.73 -24.46
CA THR A 160 13.43 -2.04 -25.25
C THR A 160 14.08 -0.83 -25.89
N ASN A 161 13.31 0.22 -26.15
CA ASN A 161 13.77 1.45 -26.77
C ASN A 161 13.61 2.61 -25.82
N ALA A 162 14.54 3.56 -25.85
CA ALA A 162 14.42 4.80 -25.11
C ALA A 162 13.35 5.70 -25.75
N PRO A 163 12.29 6.09 -25.05
CA PRO A 163 11.27 7.00 -25.58
C PRO A 163 11.79 8.44 -25.65
N ASP A 164 11.03 9.29 -26.34
CA ASP A 164 11.30 10.72 -26.40
C ASP A 164 11.15 11.38 -25.01
N GLY A 165 10.14 10.95 -24.26
CA GLY A 165 9.85 11.41 -22.92
C GLY A 165 9.00 10.41 -22.13
N TYR A 166 8.87 10.68 -20.84
CA TYR A 166 8.02 9.91 -19.91
C TYR A 166 7.02 10.85 -19.24
N VAL A 167 5.76 10.46 -19.20
CA VAL A 167 4.73 11.15 -18.42
C VAL A 167 4.28 10.21 -17.30
N VAL A 168 4.62 10.54 -16.06
CA VAL A 168 4.18 9.79 -14.87
C VAL A 168 2.89 10.41 -14.36
N ILE A 169 1.80 9.62 -14.33
CA ILE A 169 0.48 10.08 -13.96
C ILE A 169 0.09 9.56 -12.57
N GLY A 170 0.04 10.45 -11.58
CA GLY A 170 -0.33 10.13 -10.20
C GLY A 170 0.55 10.82 -9.16
N GLY A 171 0.02 11.04 -7.96
CA GLY A 171 0.74 11.66 -6.83
C GLY A 171 1.00 10.71 -5.66
N GLY A 172 0.76 9.39 -5.84
CA GLY A 172 0.91 8.37 -4.79
C GLY A 172 2.27 7.69 -4.76
N LYS A 173 2.42 6.70 -3.86
CA LYS A 173 3.66 5.92 -3.71
C LYS A 173 4.08 5.24 -5.03
N THR A 174 3.13 4.73 -5.81
CA THR A 174 3.40 4.10 -7.10
C THR A 174 4.09 5.04 -8.08
N ALA A 175 3.63 6.30 -8.15
CA ALA A 175 4.26 7.31 -9.00
C ALA A 175 5.65 7.73 -8.48
N ILE A 176 5.80 7.83 -7.16
CA ILE A 176 7.10 8.07 -6.51
C ILE A 176 8.10 6.96 -6.90
N ASP A 177 7.69 5.69 -6.82
CA ASP A 177 8.55 4.56 -7.19
C ASP A 177 8.88 4.55 -8.68
N ALA A 178 7.93 4.89 -9.55
CA ALA A 178 8.16 5.01 -10.98
C ALA A 178 9.19 6.12 -11.28
N CYS A 179 9.05 7.30 -10.65
CA CYS A 179 10.00 8.40 -10.78
C CYS A 179 11.40 8.01 -10.27
N LEU A 180 11.50 7.41 -9.09
CA LEU A 180 12.78 6.94 -8.55
C LEU A 180 13.40 5.85 -9.43
N TRP A 181 12.59 4.94 -9.97
CA TRP A 181 13.07 3.91 -10.89
C TRP A 181 13.66 4.52 -12.16
N LEU A 182 12.97 5.49 -12.77
CA LEU A 182 13.47 6.20 -13.95
C LEU A 182 14.80 6.91 -13.67
N LEU A 183 14.89 7.66 -12.57
CA LEU A 183 16.11 8.36 -12.16
C LEU A 183 17.27 7.37 -11.88
N ASN A 184 17.00 6.27 -11.19
CA ASN A 184 17.99 5.24 -10.88
C ASN A 184 18.45 4.46 -12.13
N ASN A 185 17.67 4.48 -13.21
CA ASN A 185 18.05 3.96 -14.53
C ASN A 185 18.63 5.05 -15.45
N ASN A 186 19.13 6.16 -14.89
CA ASN A 186 19.79 7.24 -15.58
C ASN A 186 18.93 7.95 -16.64
N VAL A 187 17.60 7.93 -16.49
CA VAL A 187 16.74 8.77 -17.32
C VAL A 187 16.96 10.23 -16.93
N ASN A 188 17.26 11.09 -17.93
CA ASN A 188 17.40 12.51 -17.71
C ASN A 188 16.10 13.07 -17.12
N GLN A 189 16.18 13.76 -15.97
CA GLN A 189 15.03 14.35 -15.28
C GLN A 189 14.22 15.32 -16.15
N GLU A 190 14.83 15.96 -17.14
CA GLU A 190 14.15 16.85 -18.09
C GLU A 190 13.20 16.10 -19.04
N LYS A 191 13.41 14.79 -19.24
CA LYS A 191 12.54 13.92 -20.03
C LYS A 191 11.35 13.38 -19.23
N ILE A 192 11.26 13.69 -17.94
CA ILE A 192 10.19 13.22 -17.07
C ILE A 192 9.22 14.37 -16.81
N LEU A 193 7.98 14.23 -17.26
CA LEU A 193 6.85 15.07 -16.87
C LEU A 193 6.04 14.33 -15.79
N TRP A 194 5.85 14.95 -14.64
CA TRP A 194 5.12 14.33 -13.54
C TRP A 194 3.79 15.05 -13.28
N ILE A 195 2.68 14.35 -13.50
CA ILE A 195 1.31 14.86 -13.25
C ILE A 195 0.91 14.47 -11.83
N ARG A 196 0.78 15.45 -10.93
CA ARG A 196 0.36 15.28 -9.54
C ARG A 196 -1.00 15.92 -9.28
N PRO A 197 -2.11 15.18 -9.41
CA PRO A 197 -3.45 15.74 -9.17
C PRO A 197 -3.64 16.21 -7.74
N ARG A 198 -2.92 15.63 -6.80
CA ARG A 198 -2.87 16.03 -5.39
C ARG A 198 -1.49 15.75 -4.84
N ASP A 199 -0.95 16.71 -4.13
CA ASP A 199 0.24 16.52 -3.33
C ASP A 199 -0.10 15.90 -1.97
N GLN A 200 0.86 15.17 -1.40
CA GLN A 200 0.66 14.47 -0.13
C GLN A 200 1.74 14.83 0.88
N TRP A 201 1.37 14.77 2.15
CA TRP A 201 2.33 14.69 3.23
C TRP A 201 2.94 13.29 3.25
N ILE A 202 4.23 13.22 3.50
CA ILE A 202 5.03 12.01 3.40
C ILE A 202 5.71 11.75 4.74
N LEU A 203 5.73 10.50 5.16
CA LEU A 203 6.46 10.07 6.36
C LEU A 203 7.95 9.92 6.06
N ASP A 204 8.80 10.39 6.97
CA ASP A 204 10.23 10.08 6.90
C ASP A 204 10.48 8.68 7.45
N ARG A 205 11.05 7.81 6.61
CA ARG A 205 11.38 6.42 6.97
C ARG A 205 12.33 6.34 8.15
N ALA A 206 13.16 7.33 8.36
CA ALA A 206 14.09 7.36 9.47
C ALA A 206 13.42 7.34 10.85
N TYR A 207 12.14 7.72 10.93
CA TYR A 207 11.33 7.70 12.16
C TYR A 207 10.32 6.55 12.20
N ILE A 208 10.42 5.60 11.27
CA ILE A 208 9.57 4.40 11.21
C ILE A 208 10.50 3.21 11.11
N GLN A 209 11.19 2.93 12.21
CA GLN A 209 12.20 1.87 12.26
C GLN A 209 11.89 0.91 13.41
N PRO A 210 12.13 -0.40 13.25
CA PRO A 210 12.18 -1.35 14.36
C PRO A 210 13.54 -1.21 15.07
N GLY A 211 13.62 -1.81 16.24
CA GLY A 211 14.87 -1.92 16.96
C GLY A 211 15.05 -0.87 18.06
N PRO A 212 15.67 -1.29 19.17
CA PRO A 212 15.81 -0.46 20.35
C PRO A 212 16.68 0.78 20.12
N GLU A 213 17.62 0.74 19.19
CA GLU A 213 18.51 1.86 18.87
C GLU A 213 17.79 3.05 18.20
N PHE A 214 16.59 2.84 17.73
CA PHE A 214 15.74 3.91 17.18
C PHE A 214 14.66 4.38 18.17
N ALA A 215 14.48 3.68 19.30
CA ALA A 215 13.36 3.87 20.20
C ALA A 215 13.27 5.30 20.74
N ASP A 216 14.35 5.83 21.28
CA ASP A 216 14.37 7.19 21.86
C ASP A 216 13.97 8.24 20.83
N ARG A 217 14.52 8.14 19.63
CA ARG A 217 14.24 9.07 18.53
C ARG A 217 12.79 8.98 18.06
N ILE A 218 12.24 7.76 17.97
CA ILE A 218 10.86 7.53 17.56
C ILE A 218 9.89 8.03 18.63
N LEU A 219 10.16 7.73 19.90
CA LEU A 219 9.34 8.17 21.03
C LEU A 219 9.31 9.70 21.16
N LEU A 220 10.46 10.36 21.05
CA LEU A 220 10.52 11.82 21.03
C LEU A 220 9.67 12.42 19.91
N ARG A 221 9.78 11.88 18.69
CA ARG A 221 8.95 12.33 17.56
C ARG A 221 7.47 12.09 17.79
N GLN A 222 7.12 11.01 18.47
CA GLN A 222 5.73 10.72 18.80
C GLN A 222 5.18 11.71 19.83
N VAL A 223 5.96 12.05 20.85
CA VAL A 223 5.61 13.09 21.83
C VAL A 223 5.42 14.44 21.12
N GLU A 224 6.37 14.88 20.31
CA GLU A 224 6.26 16.11 19.52
C GLU A 224 5.01 16.13 18.65
N THR A 225 4.68 15.00 18.02
CA THR A 225 3.46 14.86 17.20
C THR A 225 2.19 15.08 18.04
N PHE A 226 2.13 14.49 19.23
CA PHE A 226 0.98 14.66 20.12
C PHE A 226 0.89 16.09 20.70
N GLU A 227 2.02 16.71 21.04
CA GLU A 227 2.05 18.10 21.50
C GLU A 227 1.55 19.05 20.40
N ILE A 228 2.01 18.90 19.18
CA ILE A 228 1.55 19.67 18.02
C ILE A 228 0.05 19.43 17.78
N ALA A 229 -0.40 18.18 17.85
CA ALA A 229 -1.81 17.86 17.65
C ALA A 229 -2.70 18.49 18.73
N ALA A 230 -2.27 18.44 19.98
CA ALA A 230 -2.99 19.03 21.13
C ALA A 230 -3.04 20.55 21.07
N ALA A 231 -1.97 21.20 20.57
CA ALA A 231 -1.87 22.66 20.49
C ALA A 231 -2.54 23.24 19.22
N SER A 232 -2.88 22.40 18.24
CA SER A 232 -3.40 22.86 16.95
C SER A 232 -4.91 23.10 17.00
N THR A 233 -5.35 24.22 16.44
CA THR A 233 -6.77 24.58 16.32
C THR A 233 -7.42 24.11 15.03
N SER A 234 -6.63 23.61 14.07
CA SER A 234 -7.09 23.04 12.80
C SER A 234 -6.12 22.01 12.27
N LEU A 235 -6.61 21.10 11.41
CA LEU A 235 -5.78 20.09 10.75
C LEU A 235 -4.69 20.74 9.86
N ASN A 236 -5.01 21.81 9.16
CA ASN A 236 -4.02 22.49 8.32
C ASN A 236 -2.88 23.08 9.18
N GLN A 237 -3.20 23.69 10.34
CA GLN A 237 -2.20 24.16 11.26
C GLN A 237 -1.31 23.01 11.78
N MET A 238 -1.93 21.91 12.19
CA MET A 238 -1.23 20.74 12.68
C MET A 238 -0.25 20.21 11.62
N PHE A 239 -0.73 19.98 10.39
CA PHE A 239 0.13 19.48 9.32
C PHE A 239 1.26 20.42 8.95
N ASN A 240 0.99 21.72 8.90
CA ASN A 240 2.02 22.71 8.63
C ASN A 240 3.10 22.72 9.71
N GLN A 241 2.70 22.60 10.99
CA GLN A 241 3.65 22.49 12.10
C GLN A 241 4.45 21.18 12.03
N LEU A 242 3.81 20.04 11.69
CA LEU A 242 4.50 18.77 11.52
C LEU A 242 5.55 18.83 10.40
N VAL A 243 5.26 19.53 9.31
CA VAL A 243 6.23 19.77 8.23
C VAL A 243 7.35 20.71 8.70
N THR A 244 7.03 21.81 9.36
CA THR A 244 8.01 22.78 9.87
C THR A 244 9.00 22.14 10.85
N GLN A 245 8.54 21.21 11.66
CA GLN A 245 9.37 20.45 12.61
C GLN A 245 10.06 19.23 11.94
N GLY A 246 9.90 19.03 10.62
CA GLY A 246 10.48 17.90 9.89
C GLY A 246 9.97 16.53 10.33
N ILE A 247 8.77 16.47 10.93
CA ILE A 247 8.09 15.21 11.27
C ILE A 247 7.45 14.62 10.02
N LEU A 248 6.87 15.49 9.19
CA LEU A 248 6.39 15.14 7.86
C LEU A 248 7.22 15.83 6.79
N LEU A 249 7.31 15.18 5.65
CA LEU A 249 7.97 15.67 4.45
C LEU A 249 6.93 16.06 3.40
N GLN A 250 7.32 16.94 2.47
CA GLN A 250 6.54 17.29 1.28
C GLN A 250 7.45 17.43 0.06
N LEU A 251 6.95 17.10 -1.12
CA LEU A 251 7.73 17.17 -2.36
C LEU A 251 8.07 18.59 -2.75
N ASP A 252 7.11 19.49 -2.69
CA ASP A 252 7.25 20.90 -3.04
C ASP A 252 6.81 21.78 -1.87
N ALA A 253 7.71 22.61 -1.37
CA ALA A 253 7.42 23.50 -0.23
C ALA A 253 6.40 24.61 -0.56
N ALA A 254 6.24 24.95 -1.85
CA ALA A 254 5.30 25.97 -2.31
C ALA A 254 3.86 25.44 -2.46
N ILE A 255 3.67 24.11 -2.49
CA ILE A 255 2.38 23.47 -2.72
C ILE A 255 1.84 22.87 -1.43
N GLN A 256 0.70 23.37 -0.97
CA GLN A 256 0.00 22.82 0.20
C GLN A 256 -0.53 21.41 -0.12
N PRO A 257 -0.04 20.35 0.54
CA PRO A 257 -0.60 19.02 0.36
C PRO A 257 -2.05 18.93 0.83
N THR A 258 -2.82 18.06 0.22
CA THR A 258 -4.24 17.82 0.55
C THR A 258 -4.55 16.35 0.81
N MET A 259 -3.50 15.52 0.90
CA MET A 259 -3.65 14.09 1.06
C MET A 259 -2.60 13.53 2.03
N PHE A 260 -3.03 12.60 2.89
CA PHE A 260 -2.12 11.80 3.72
C PHE A 260 -2.52 10.32 3.61
N ARG A 261 -1.61 9.48 3.13
CA ARG A 261 -1.82 8.03 2.93
C ARG A 261 -0.62 7.20 3.41
N CYS A 262 0.09 7.67 4.40
CA CYS A 262 1.27 6.99 4.97
C CYS A 262 2.36 6.64 3.94
N CYS A 263 2.42 7.34 2.82
CA CYS A 263 3.55 7.22 1.91
C CYS A 263 4.82 7.57 2.66
N THR A 264 5.85 6.75 2.51
CA THR A 264 7.08 6.85 3.28
C THR A 264 8.28 6.86 2.33
N VAL A 265 9.16 7.83 2.50
CA VAL A 265 10.45 7.93 1.78
C VAL A 265 11.56 8.30 2.76
N THR A 266 12.80 8.24 2.32
CA THR A 266 13.92 8.89 3.03
C THR A 266 14.11 10.33 2.54
N ALA A 267 14.83 11.13 3.30
CA ALA A 267 15.24 12.47 2.86
C ALA A 267 16.02 12.41 1.53
N GLN A 268 16.88 11.42 1.37
CA GLN A 268 17.68 11.24 0.15
C GLN A 268 16.81 10.88 -1.08
N GLU A 269 15.80 10.02 -0.92
CA GLU A 269 14.81 9.74 -1.98
C GLU A 269 14.01 10.99 -2.33
N LEU A 270 13.64 11.80 -1.33
CA LEU A 270 12.96 13.08 -1.53
C LEU A 270 13.79 14.05 -2.35
N ASP A 271 15.08 14.17 -2.05
CA ASP A 271 16.01 15.06 -2.78
C ASP A 271 16.21 14.59 -4.22
N GLN A 272 16.24 13.28 -4.48
CA GLN A 272 16.22 12.73 -5.84
C GLN A 272 14.95 13.12 -6.60
N LEU A 273 13.78 12.94 -5.99
CA LEU A 273 12.49 13.29 -6.61
C LEU A 273 12.37 14.77 -6.95
N ARG A 274 12.93 15.64 -6.13
CA ARG A 274 12.96 17.10 -6.34
C ARG A 274 13.81 17.55 -7.52
N GLN A 275 14.61 16.65 -8.10
CA GLN A 275 15.34 16.94 -9.35
C GLN A 275 14.40 17.00 -10.56
N ILE A 276 13.24 16.32 -10.51
CA ILE A 276 12.22 16.40 -11.55
C ILE A 276 11.54 17.78 -11.43
N ARG A 277 11.81 18.67 -12.38
CA ARG A 277 11.28 20.02 -12.40
C ARG A 277 10.01 20.18 -13.23
N ASN A 278 9.82 19.30 -14.22
CA ASN A 278 8.62 19.30 -15.06
C ASN A 278 7.47 18.64 -14.31
N VAL A 279 6.72 19.43 -13.54
CA VAL A 279 5.62 18.95 -12.72
C VAL A 279 4.37 19.77 -12.99
N ILE A 280 3.25 19.09 -13.17
CA ILE A 280 1.92 19.71 -13.24
C ILE A 280 1.14 19.34 -11.99
N HIS A 281 0.79 20.36 -11.20
CA HIS A 281 0.08 20.23 -9.94
C HIS A 281 -1.42 20.50 -10.08
N GLY A 282 -2.23 19.78 -9.32
CA GLY A 282 -3.66 20.08 -9.17
C GLY A 282 -4.53 19.68 -10.36
N HIS A 283 -3.95 19.19 -11.44
CA HIS A 283 -4.66 18.80 -12.64
C HIS A 283 -4.84 17.29 -12.76
N ARG A 284 -5.97 16.87 -13.32
CA ARG A 284 -6.27 15.48 -13.65
C ARG A 284 -6.20 15.29 -15.15
N VAL A 285 -5.70 14.14 -15.57
CA VAL A 285 -5.79 13.69 -16.95
C VAL A 285 -7.22 13.30 -17.26
N GLU A 286 -7.76 13.81 -18.36
CA GLU A 286 -9.06 13.44 -18.92
C GLU A 286 -8.90 12.58 -20.17
N ARG A 287 -7.89 12.90 -21.01
CA ARG A 287 -7.59 12.14 -22.22
C ARG A 287 -6.12 12.27 -22.60
N ILE A 288 -5.58 11.23 -23.20
CA ILE A 288 -4.23 11.19 -23.79
C ILE A 288 -4.39 11.04 -25.31
N GLU A 289 -3.79 11.97 -26.04
CA GLU A 289 -3.73 11.98 -27.50
C GLU A 289 -2.27 11.76 -27.96
N LEU A 290 -2.04 11.53 -29.24
CA LEU A 290 -0.72 11.21 -29.80
C LEU A 290 0.33 12.29 -29.49
N ASP A 291 -0.07 13.55 -29.49
CA ASP A 291 0.81 14.71 -29.30
C ASP A 291 0.37 15.66 -28.18
N ASN A 292 -0.72 15.32 -27.47
CA ASN A 292 -1.27 16.13 -26.40
C ASN A 292 -1.76 15.32 -25.21
N LEU A 293 -1.62 15.91 -24.04
CA LEU A 293 -2.24 15.46 -22.80
C LEU A 293 -3.33 16.45 -22.41
N ILE A 294 -4.59 16.00 -22.45
CA ILE A 294 -5.74 16.82 -22.10
C ILE A 294 -5.97 16.71 -20.59
N LEU A 295 -5.86 17.82 -19.94
CA LEU A 295 -6.09 17.97 -18.50
C LEU A 295 -7.42 18.70 -18.27
N ASN A 296 -7.99 18.58 -17.07
CA ASN A 296 -9.28 19.17 -16.72
C ASN A 296 -9.42 20.70 -16.99
N ASN A 297 -8.33 21.44 -17.08
CA ASN A 297 -8.35 22.88 -17.33
C ASN A 297 -7.23 23.37 -18.30
N SER A 298 -6.48 22.48 -18.91
CA SER A 298 -5.37 22.85 -19.79
C SER A 298 -4.99 21.70 -20.73
N ILE A 299 -4.22 22.04 -21.75
CA ILE A 299 -3.62 21.08 -22.68
C ILE A 299 -2.10 21.20 -22.55
N GLN A 300 -1.44 20.06 -22.40
CA GLN A 300 0.00 19.95 -22.40
C GLN A 300 0.45 19.21 -23.65
N SER A 301 1.22 19.86 -24.52
CA SER A 301 1.80 19.19 -25.68
C SER A 301 2.87 18.21 -25.26
N THR A 302 2.90 17.07 -25.93
CA THR A 302 3.85 15.98 -25.75
C THR A 302 4.42 15.53 -27.09
N SER A 303 5.50 14.76 -27.07
CA SER A 303 6.06 14.18 -28.31
C SER A 303 5.34 12.87 -28.63
N PRO A 304 5.11 12.51 -29.91
CA PRO A 304 4.47 11.25 -30.29
C PRO A 304 5.19 10.00 -29.76
N GLY A 305 6.52 10.09 -29.51
CA GLY A 305 7.31 9.01 -28.88
C GLY A 305 7.29 8.99 -27.35
N THR A 306 6.38 9.74 -26.72
CA THR A 306 6.23 9.76 -25.26
C THR A 306 5.53 8.52 -24.74
N ILE A 307 6.05 7.96 -23.65
CA ILE A 307 5.39 6.87 -22.90
C ILE A 307 4.69 7.44 -21.67
N TYR A 308 3.44 7.07 -21.50
CA TYR A 308 2.63 7.43 -20.33
C TYR A 308 2.62 6.27 -19.35
N ILE A 309 2.88 6.57 -18.08
CA ILE A 309 2.96 5.58 -17.00
C ILE A 309 1.79 5.84 -16.06
N ASP A 310 0.78 4.98 -16.12
CA ASP A 310 -0.40 5.10 -15.26
C ASP A 310 -0.11 4.62 -13.84
N CYS A 311 -0.10 5.55 -12.89
CA CYS A 311 0.06 5.30 -11.47
C CYS A 311 -1.20 5.70 -10.68
N THR A 312 -2.39 5.70 -11.30
CA THR A 312 -3.61 6.31 -10.73
C THR A 312 -4.46 5.39 -9.88
N SER A 313 -4.02 4.17 -9.59
CA SER A 313 -4.75 3.24 -8.73
C SER A 313 -5.10 3.85 -7.36
N ASN A 314 -6.28 3.52 -6.84
CA ASN A 314 -6.74 4.03 -5.55
C ASN A 314 -5.99 3.46 -4.34
N GLY A 315 -5.22 2.37 -4.49
CA GLY A 315 -4.64 1.65 -3.38
C GLY A 315 -5.74 1.01 -2.52
N LEU A 316 -5.85 1.41 -1.26
CA LEU A 316 -6.95 0.97 -0.38
C LEU A 316 -8.29 1.54 -0.84
N ALA A 317 -9.30 0.69 -0.97
CA ALA A 317 -10.65 1.12 -1.30
C ALA A 317 -11.24 1.98 -0.17
N ARG A 318 -12.00 3.00 -0.56
CA ARG A 318 -12.81 3.75 0.40
C ARG A 318 -14.05 2.93 0.72
N ARG A 319 -14.10 2.39 1.93
CA ARG A 319 -15.20 1.58 2.44
C ARG A 319 -15.80 2.24 3.67
N PRO A 320 -17.12 2.09 3.92
CA PRO A 320 -17.72 2.47 5.20
C PRO A 320 -17.04 1.70 6.33
N VAL A 321 -16.86 2.35 7.47
CA VAL A 321 -16.49 1.62 8.69
C VAL A 321 -17.69 0.77 9.12
N ARG A 322 -17.44 -0.47 9.49
CA ARG A 322 -18.44 -1.38 10.04
C ARG A 322 -17.85 -2.14 11.23
N PRO A 323 -18.65 -2.76 12.06
CA PRO A 323 -18.16 -3.67 13.08
C PRO A 323 -17.22 -4.71 12.45
N ILE A 324 -16.18 -5.10 13.17
CA ILE A 324 -15.28 -6.17 12.74
C ILE A 324 -15.93 -7.53 12.98
N PHE A 325 -16.60 -7.67 14.10
CA PHE A 325 -17.29 -8.88 14.52
C PHE A 325 -18.80 -8.68 14.39
N GLU A 326 -19.46 -9.49 13.57
CA GLU A 326 -20.92 -9.51 13.35
C GLU A 326 -21.38 -10.98 13.33
N GLY A 327 -21.65 -11.57 14.50
CA GLY A 327 -22.02 -12.97 14.63
C GLY A 327 -20.92 -13.91 14.13
N ASN A 328 -21.22 -14.67 13.07
CA ASN A 328 -20.25 -15.58 12.44
C ASN A 328 -19.46 -14.95 11.30
N HIS A 329 -19.56 -13.65 11.09
CA HIS A 329 -18.85 -12.93 10.03
C HIS A 329 -17.85 -11.93 10.63
N LEU A 330 -16.60 -12.00 10.17
CA LEU A 330 -15.53 -11.06 10.54
C LEU A 330 -15.10 -10.28 9.32
N THR A 331 -15.00 -8.95 9.45
CA THR A 331 -14.51 -8.07 8.38
C THR A 331 -13.17 -7.48 8.78
N LEU A 332 -12.07 -7.94 8.18
CA LEU A 332 -10.74 -7.43 8.52
C LEU A 332 -10.55 -6.00 8.01
N GLN A 333 -10.36 -5.10 8.95
CA GLN A 333 -10.09 -3.68 8.73
C GLN A 333 -8.81 -3.27 9.46
N THR A 334 -8.30 -2.07 9.19
CA THR A 334 -7.17 -1.53 9.96
C THR A 334 -7.65 -1.00 11.30
N VAL A 335 -7.16 -1.54 12.40
CA VAL A 335 -7.40 -1.03 13.77
C VAL A 335 -6.28 -0.08 14.21
N ARG A 336 -5.16 -0.10 13.50
CA ARG A 336 -4.06 0.84 13.66
C ARG A 336 -3.65 1.40 12.30
N THR A 337 -3.57 2.71 12.19
CA THR A 337 -3.27 3.45 10.96
C THR A 337 -2.16 2.78 10.13
N CYS A 338 -2.44 2.47 8.86
CA CYS A 338 -1.51 1.91 7.87
C CYS A 338 -0.87 0.56 8.23
N GLN A 339 -1.20 -0.04 9.37
CA GLN A 339 -0.61 -1.30 9.86
C GLN A 339 -1.58 -2.48 9.62
N GLN A 340 -1.78 -2.85 8.36
CA GLN A 340 -2.76 -3.88 7.98
C GLN A 340 -2.43 -5.26 8.55
N VAL A 341 -1.15 -5.65 8.53
CA VAL A 341 -0.71 -6.95 9.02
C VAL A 341 -0.89 -7.05 10.53
N PHE A 342 -0.42 -6.03 11.27
CA PHE A 342 -0.64 -5.92 12.70
C PHE A 342 -2.14 -5.95 13.04
N SER A 343 -2.95 -5.20 12.30
CA SER A 343 -4.39 -5.15 12.54
C SER A 343 -5.05 -6.51 12.38
N ALA A 344 -4.70 -7.26 11.34
CA ALA A 344 -5.24 -8.60 11.13
C ALA A 344 -4.81 -9.60 12.22
N ALA A 345 -3.55 -9.54 12.65
CA ALA A 345 -3.03 -10.35 13.75
C ALA A 345 -3.71 -10.01 15.08
N PHE A 346 -3.90 -8.71 15.37
CA PHE A 346 -4.58 -8.24 16.57
C PHE A 346 -6.05 -8.65 16.61
N ILE A 347 -6.77 -8.55 15.49
CA ILE A 347 -8.17 -9.00 15.39
C ILE A 347 -8.27 -10.51 15.66
N ALA A 348 -7.32 -11.32 15.14
CA ALA A 348 -7.29 -12.75 15.41
C ALA A 348 -7.06 -13.06 16.89
N HIS A 349 -6.12 -12.35 17.53
CA HIS A 349 -5.86 -12.46 18.97
C HIS A 349 -7.11 -12.10 19.80
N VAL A 350 -7.78 -11.01 19.47
CA VAL A 350 -9.01 -10.59 20.15
C VAL A 350 -10.13 -11.64 19.94
N ASP A 351 -10.25 -12.22 18.73
CA ASP A 351 -11.21 -13.29 18.49
C ASP A 351 -10.93 -14.55 19.31
N ALA A 352 -9.64 -14.88 19.52
CA ALA A 352 -9.22 -16.03 20.32
C ALA A 352 -9.38 -15.81 21.83
N ALA A 353 -9.11 -14.57 22.31
CA ALA A 353 -9.01 -14.26 23.73
C ALA A 353 -10.34 -13.85 24.41
N TYR A 354 -11.33 -13.40 23.65
CA TYR A 354 -12.59 -12.87 24.17
C TYR A 354 -13.80 -13.58 23.56
N GLU A 355 -14.86 -13.75 24.33
CA GLU A 355 -16.10 -14.35 23.86
C GLU A 355 -17.13 -13.29 23.45
N ASN A 356 -17.25 -12.22 24.24
CA ASN A 356 -18.28 -11.19 24.05
C ASN A 356 -18.00 -10.32 22.82
N GLU A 357 -18.95 -10.24 21.90
CA GLU A 357 -18.83 -9.53 20.62
C GLU A 357 -18.68 -8.01 20.81
N ASP A 358 -19.41 -7.42 21.75
CA ASP A 358 -19.32 -5.98 22.03
C ASP A 358 -17.91 -5.61 22.53
N THR A 359 -17.35 -6.43 23.45
CA THR A 359 -15.98 -6.28 23.94
C THR A 359 -14.95 -6.40 22.81
N LYS A 360 -15.12 -7.39 21.92
CA LYS A 360 -14.25 -7.57 20.75
C LYS A 360 -14.28 -6.34 19.84
N ASN A 361 -15.47 -5.84 19.55
CA ASN A 361 -15.64 -4.66 18.71
C ASN A 361 -15.09 -3.39 19.38
N GLU A 362 -15.25 -3.24 20.70
CA GLU A 362 -14.68 -2.14 21.46
C GLU A 362 -13.13 -2.14 21.39
N LEU A 363 -12.50 -3.30 21.63
CA LEU A 363 -11.04 -3.46 21.53
C LEU A 363 -10.51 -3.23 20.13
N CYS A 364 -11.29 -3.60 19.12
CA CYS A 364 -10.95 -3.44 17.71
C CYS A 364 -11.54 -2.16 17.09
N THR A 365 -11.97 -1.21 17.90
CA THR A 365 -12.51 0.05 17.41
C THR A 365 -11.46 0.73 16.54
N TRP A 366 -11.81 0.92 15.28
CA TRP A 366 -10.97 1.68 14.37
C TRP A 366 -10.92 3.14 14.85
N HIS A 367 -9.74 3.59 15.22
CA HIS A 367 -9.52 4.99 15.52
C HIS A 367 -9.55 5.80 14.23
N SER A 368 -10.76 5.96 13.68
CA SER A 368 -11.06 6.75 12.47
C SER A 368 -10.73 8.24 12.63
N TYR A 369 -10.32 8.66 13.82
CA TYR A 369 -10.00 10.06 14.11
C TYR A 369 -8.98 10.64 13.12
N MET A 370 -8.04 9.85 12.63
CA MET A 370 -7.04 10.33 11.69
C MET A 370 -7.47 10.18 10.22
N GLU A 371 -8.13 9.10 9.82
CA GLU A 371 -8.46 8.87 8.40
C GLU A 371 -9.80 9.46 7.95
N GLY A 372 -10.82 9.47 8.78
CA GLY A 372 -12.13 10.04 8.42
C GLY A 372 -12.08 11.55 8.19
N GLN A 373 -11.21 12.26 8.90
CA GLN A 373 -10.98 13.69 8.70
C GLN A 373 -9.99 13.97 7.57
N TYR A 374 -8.94 13.14 7.38
CA TYR A 374 -7.97 13.29 6.29
C TYR A 374 -8.58 13.07 4.89
N TYR A 375 -9.58 12.21 4.78
CA TYR A 375 -10.30 12.00 3.52
C TYR A 375 -11.36 13.07 3.23
N ARG A 376 -11.72 13.91 4.21
CA ARG A 376 -12.74 14.96 4.07
C ARG A 376 -12.19 16.36 3.78
N MET A 377 -10.88 16.54 3.70
CA MET A 377 -10.33 17.79 3.20
C MET A 377 -10.65 17.91 1.70
N ARG A 378 -11.79 18.48 1.38
CA ARG A 378 -12.16 19.02 0.09
C ARG A 378 -11.98 20.52 0.10
#